data_ddcea12d8f6e73d7271ad07a0d8f8ef0
#
_entry.id   ddcea12d8f6e73d7271ad07a0d8f8ef0
#
_cell.length_a   1.000
_cell.length_b   1.000
_cell.length_c   1.000
_cell.angle_alpha   90.00
_cell.angle_beta   90.00
_cell.angle_gamma   90.00
#
_symmetry.space_group_name_H-M   'P 1'
#
loop_
_entity.id
_entity.type
_entity.pdbx_description
1 polymer ?
#
loop_
_entity_poly.entity_id
_entity_poly.type
_entity_poly.pdbx_seq_one_letter_code
_entity_poly.pdbx_strand_id
1 'polypeptide(L)'
;MPEEAEAPETLINRYAASAEWHAVDAYFADELVHEDDALIAARESGAETTMPNAEVAANQGALLGMLAQLVGARRVLEFGTLAGYSTIWFARAVGAEGHVTTLELEEQNADVAQQNFARAGVADRIETLVGPAGDSADRLIAEGAEPFD
;
A
#
# COMPACT_ATOMS: atom_id res chain seq x y z
N MET A 1 0.23 -3.15 -51.59
CA MET A 1 -0.58 -3.53 -50.46
C MET A 1 0.35 -3.40 -49.25
N PRO A 2 0.20 -2.42 -48.36
CA PRO A 2 0.98 -2.42 -47.13
C PRO A 2 0.41 -3.46 -46.18
N GLU A 3 1.31 -4.30 -45.69
CA GLU A 3 1.10 -5.32 -44.67
C GLU A 3 0.53 -4.65 -43.42
N GLU A 4 -0.68 -4.99 -43.01
CA GLU A 4 -1.26 -4.54 -41.73
C GLU A 4 -0.37 -5.13 -40.62
N ALA A 5 0.31 -4.24 -39.90
CA ALA A 5 1.03 -4.58 -38.68
C ALA A 5 0.00 -5.13 -37.70
N GLU A 6 0.11 -6.43 -37.37
CA GLU A 6 -0.64 -7.02 -36.24
C GLU A 6 -0.44 -6.17 -35.01
N ALA A 7 -1.55 -5.74 -34.39
CA ALA A 7 -1.52 -5.07 -33.12
C ALA A 7 -0.78 -5.96 -32.09
N PRO A 8 0.09 -5.40 -31.24
CA PRO A 8 0.79 -6.20 -30.25
C PRO A 8 -0.22 -6.95 -29.40
N GLU A 9 0.04 -8.27 -29.22
CA GLU A 9 -0.71 -9.14 -28.32
C GLU A 9 -1.05 -8.38 -27.03
N THR A 10 -2.34 -8.38 -26.71
CA THR A 10 -2.90 -7.74 -25.55
C THR A 10 -1.98 -7.89 -24.35
N LEU A 11 -1.45 -6.77 -23.86
CA LEU A 11 -0.82 -6.71 -22.55
C LEU A 11 -1.74 -7.47 -21.59
N ILE A 12 -1.28 -8.62 -21.10
CA ILE A 12 -2.00 -9.37 -20.08
C ILE A 12 -2.25 -8.37 -18.96
N ASN A 13 -3.51 -8.02 -18.75
CA ASN A 13 -3.88 -7.13 -17.65
C ASN A 13 -3.53 -7.87 -16.35
N ARG A 14 -2.37 -7.55 -15.78
CA ARG A 14 -1.85 -8.19 -14.57
C ARG A 14 -2.76 -7.97 -13.36
N TYR A 15 -3.69 -7.03 -13.48
CA TYR A 15 -4.67 -6.70 -12.45
C TYR A 15 -6.06 -7.32 -12.70
N ALA A 16 -6.26 -7.99 -13.84
CA ALA A 16 -7.48 -8.76 -14.10
C ALA A 16 -7.37 -10.12 -13.42
N ALA A 17 -7.67 -10.15 -12.13
CA ALA A 17 -7.85 -11.42 -11.42
C ALA A 17 -9.04 -12.18 -12.01
N SER A 18 -8.97 -13.52 -12.06
CA SER A 18 -10.13 -14.32 -12.41
C SER A 18 -11.23 -14.18 -11.36
N ALA A 19 -12.49 -14.38 -11.73
CA ALA A 19 -13.61 -14.36 -10.79
C ALA A 19 -13.41 -15.33 -9.62
N GLU A 20 -12.67 -16.42 -9.85
CA GLU A 20 -12.33 -17.41 -8.82
C GLU A 20 -11.37 -16.83 -7.77
N TRP A 21 -10.39 -16.03 -8.19
CA TRP A 21 -9.46 -15.39 -7.26
C TRP A 21 -10.15 -14.33 -6.42
N HIS A 22 -11.05 -13.54 -7.01
CA HIS A 22 -11.88 -12.60 -6.27
C HIS A 22 -12.76 -13.30 -5.23
N ALA A 23 -13.31 -14.47 -5.56
CA ALA A 23 -14.10 -15.25 -4.60
C ALA A 23 -13.25 -15.77 -3.43
N VAL A 24 -11.99 -16.16 -3.69
CA VAL A 24 -11.05 -16.58 -2.64
C VAL A 24 -10.66 -15.38 -1.77
N ASP A 25 -10.34 -14.24 -2.35
CA ASP A 25 -10.01 -13.03 -1.60
C ASP A 25 -11.18 -12.56 -0.74
N ALA A 26 -12.40 -12.58 -1.27
CA ALA A 26 -13.61 -12.24 -0.51
C ALA A 26 -13.81 -13.21 0.67
N TYR A 27 -13.66 -14.52 0.46
CA TYR A 27 -13.77 -15.51 1.51
C TYR A 27 -12.75 -15.25 2.65
N PHE A 28 -11.48 -14.99 2.31
CA PHE A 28 -10.47 -14.68 3.31
C PHE A 28 -10.74 -13.35 4.03
N ALA A 29 -11.18 -12.33 3.30
CA ALA A 29 -11.53 -11.05 3.89
C ALA A 29 -12.67 -11.19 4.92
N ASP A 30 -13.73 -11.91 4.56
CA ASP A 30 -14.91 -12.05 5.40
C ASP A 30 -14.67 -12.95 6.63
N GLU A 31 -13.90 -14.05 6.46
CA GLU A 31 -13.77 -15.07 7.50
C GLU A 31 -12.53 -14.88 8.39
N LEU A 32 -11.46 -14.25 7.90
CA LEU A 32 -10.17 -14.21 8.59
C LEU A 32 -9.62 -12.82 8.86
N VAL A 33 -9.85 -11.85 7.97
CA VAL A 33 -9.14 -10.55 8.06
C VAL A 33 -9.84 -9.58 9.00
N HIS A 34 -11.17 -9.55 9.02
CA HIS A 34 -11.98 -8.67 9.88
C HIS A 34 -11.54 -7.20 9.81
N GLU A 35 -11.64 -6.60 8.60
CA GLU A 35 -11.37 -5.18 8.41
C GLU A 35 -12.27 -4.32 9.32
N ASP A 36 -11.66 -3.32 9.98
CA ASP A 36 -12.43 -2.29 10.65
C ASP A 36 -12.84 -1.15 9.68
N ASP A 37 -13.68 -0.24 10.15
CA ASP A 37 -14.21 0.87 9.34
C ASP A 37 -13.10 1.73 8.73
N ALA A 38 -11.94 1.86 9.38
CA ALA A 38 -10.81 2.64 8.88
C ALA A 38 -10.11 1.95 7.70
N LEU A 39 -9.93 0.62 7.76
CA LEU A 39 -9.37 -0.16 6.66
C LEU A 39 -10.32 -0.21 5.47
N ILE A 40 -11.62 -0.42 5.72
CA ILE A 40 -12.65 -0.40 4.67
C ILE A 40 -12.64 0.96 3.96
N ALA A 41 -12.65 2.06 4.71
CA ALA A 41 -12.62 3.40 4.15
C ALA A 41 -11.32 3.68 3.37
N ALA A 42 -10.18 3.19 3.83
CA ALA A 42 -8.91 3.32 3.11
C ALA A 42 -8.96 2.58 1.76
N ARG A 43 -9.50 1.37 1.73
CA ARG A 43 -9.66 0.59 0.50
C ARG A 43 -10.64 1.25 -0.47
N GLU A 44 -11.79 1.72 0.01
CA GLU A 44 -12.80 2.40 -0.82
C GLU A 44 -12.30 3.73 -1.40
N SER A 45 -11.49 4.48 -0.64
CA SER A 45 -10.88 5.73 -1.11
C SER A 45 -9.79 5.53 -2.17
N GLY A 46 -9.37 4.30 -2.44
CA GLY A 46 -8.53 3.95 -3.59
C GLY A 46 -9.09 4.47 -4.92
N ALA A 47 -10.43 4.58 -5.02
CA ALA A 47 -11.11 5.17 -6.19
C ALA A 47 -10.77 6.65 -6.42
N GLU A 48 -10.31 7.38 -5.40
CA GLU A 48 -9.94 8.80 -5.47
C GLU A 48 -8.46 9.02 -5.83
N THR A 49 -7.70 7.94 -5.95
CA THR A 49 -6.27 7.95 -6.29
C THR A 49 -6.03 7.98 -7.79
N THR A 50 -4.78 8.19 -8.18
CA THR A 50 -4.37 8.17 -9.60
C THR A 50 -4.40 6.76 -10.23
N MET A 51 -4.46 5.71 -9.40
CA MET A 51 -4.50 4.31 -9.84
C MET A 51 -5.60 3.52 -9.10
N PRO A 52 -6.89 3.76 -9.40
CA PRO A 52 -7.97 3.03 -8.77
C PRO A 52 -7.82 1.51 -8.89
N ASN A 53 -8.12 0.80 -7.81
CA ASN A 53 -8.02 -0.66 -7.68
C ASN A 53 -6.57 -1.22 -7.77
N ALA A 54 -5.56 -0.41 -7.47
CA ALA A 54 -4.17 -0.86 -7.39
C ALA A 54 -3.73 -1.20 -5.95
N GLU A 55 -4.61 -1.01 -4.97
CA GLU A 55 -4.36 -1.40 -3.59
C GLU A 55 -4.24 -2.93 -3.42
N VAL A 56 -3.49 -3.35 -2.42
CA VAL A 56 -3.41 -4.77 -2.06
C VAL A 56 -4.74 -5.29 -1.51
N ALA A 57 -5.06 -6.55 -1.76
CA ALA A 57 -6.25 -7.18 -1.20
C ALA A 57 -6.18 -7.26 0.34
N ALA A 58 -7.34 -7.40 1.00
CA ALA A 58 -7.44 -7.41 2.45
C ALA A 58 -6.58 -8.51 3.10
N ASN A 59 -6.57 -9.71 2.54
CA ASN A 59 -5.73 -10.82 2.97
C ASN A 59 -4.23 -10.55 2.77
N GLN A 60 -3.85 -9.84 1.73
CA GLN A 60 -2.45 -9.42 1.51
C GLN A 60 -2.02 -8.37 2.54
N GLY A 61 -2.86 -7.36 2.81
CA GLY A 61 -2.61 -6.37 3.87
C GLY A 61 -2.42 -7.02 5.24
N ALA A 62 -3.31 -7.94 5.61
CA ALA A 62 -3.18 -8.72 6.85
C ALA A 62 -1.89 -9.55 6.90
N LEU A 63 -1.51 -10.19 5.79
CA LEU A 63 -0.26 -10.95 5.69
C LEU A 63 0.96 -10.04 5.91
N LEU A 64 0.99 -8.85 5.29
CA LEU A 64 2.07 -7.88 5.47
C LEU A 64 2.20 -7.46 6.94
N GLY A 65 1.07 -7.18 7.60
CA GLY A 65 1.05 -6.89 9.04
C GLY A 65 1.57 -8.05 9.89
N MET A 66 1.15 -9.28 9.59
CA MET A 66 1.66 -10.47 10.29
C MET A 66 3.17 -10.68 10.10
N LEU A 67 3.68 -10.48 8.88
CA LEU A 67 5.11 -10.60 8.61
C LEU A 67 5.91 -9.56 9.40
N ALA A 68 5.45 -8.30 9.42
CA ALA A 68 6.08 -7.26 10.23
C ALA A 68 6.10 -7.62 11.73
N GLN A 69 5.01 -8.18 12.26
CA GLN A 69 4.96 -8.64 13.65
C GLN A 69 5.91 -9.83 13.91
N LEU A 70 5.97 -10.79 12.99
CA LEU A 70 6.81 -11.97 13.13
C LEU A 70 8.31 -11.64 13.21
N VAL A 71 8.76 -10.63 12.45
CA VAL A 71 10.16 -10.18 12.52
C VAL A 71 10.39 -9.16 13.64
N GLY A 72 9.35 -8.73 14.33
CA GLY A 72 9.42 -7.71 15.37
C GLY A 72 9.78 -6.33 14.81
N ALA A 73 9.30 -6.03 13.59
CA ALA A 73 9.62 -4.79 12.89
C ALA A 73 9.27 -3.56 13.71
N ARG A 74 10.17 -2.60 13.73
CA ARG A 74 9.98 -1.28 14.32
C ARG A 74 10.10 -0.17 13.29
N ARG A 75 10.78 -0.41 12.19
CA ARG A 75 11.03 0.55 11.13
C ARG A 75 10.72 -0.10 9.79
N VAL A 76 9.67 0.36 9.13
CA VAL A 76 9.27 -0.15 7.81
C VAL A 76 9.49 0.93 6.77
N LEU A 77 10.06 0.54 5.62
CA LEU A 77 10.11 1.35 4.40
C LEU A 77 9.19 0.72 3.36
N GLU A 78 8.25 1.51 2.88
CA GLU A 78 7.29 1.11 1.86
C GLU A 78 7.50 1.92 0.57
N PHE A 79 7.42 1.27 -0.57
CA PHE A 79 7.47 1.89 -1.89
C PHE A 79 6.08 1.85 -2.53
N GLY A 80 5.45 3.03 -2.68
CA GLY A 80 4.08 3.21 -3.14
C GLY A 80 3.09 3.19 -1.97
N THR A 81 2.42 4.32 -1.77
CA THR A 81 1.47 4.53 -0.66
C THR A 81 0.03 4.34 -1.13
N LEU A 82 -0.28 4.88 -2.32
CA LEU A 82 -1.62 4.96 -2.88
C LEU A 82 -2.60 5.58 -1.85
N ALA A 83 -3.68 4.88 -1.48
CA ALA A 83 -4.60 5.30 -0.43
C ALA A 83 -4.14 4.95 1.01
N GLY A 84 -2.96 4.33 1.17
CA GLY A 84 -2.36 4.03 2.47
C GLY A 84 -2.88 2.76 3.14
N TYR A 85 -3.56 1.87 2.41
CA TYR A 85 -4.15 0.66 2.99
C TYR A 85 -3.11 -0.26 3.63
N SER A 86 -2.05 -0.65 2.90
CA SER A 86 -0.94 -1.45 3.42
C SER A 86 -0.14 -0.71 4.49
N THR A 87 0.03 0.60 4.32
CA THR A 87 0.72 1.46 5.29
C THR A 87 0.05 1.41 6.67
N ILE A 88 -1.30 1.40 6.73
CA ILE A 88 -2.06 1.25 7.99
C ILE A 88 -1.77 -0.10 8.64
N TRP A 89 -1.71 -1.18 7.87
CA TRP A 89 -1.34 -2.50 8.39
C TRP A 89 0.05 -2.50 9.01
N PHE A 90 1.04 -1.93 8.31
CA PHE A 90 2.40 -1.78 8.85
C PHE A 90 2.43 -0.91 10.11
N ALA A 91 1.77 0.25 10.10
CA ALA A 91 1.76 1.17 11.23
C ALA A 91 1.13 0.56 12.48
N ARG A 92 0.13 -0.31 12.32
CA ARG A 92 -0.45 -1.09 13.41
C ARG A 92 0.49 -2.18 13.90
N ALA A 93 1.18 -2.84 12.98
CA ALA A 93 2.09 -3.94 13.29
C ALA A 93 3.35 -3.50 14.05
N VAL A 94 3.95 -2.36 13.67
CA VAL A 94 5.14 -1.82 14.36
C VAL A 94 4.83 -1.25 15.76
N GLY A 95 3.55 -0.99 16.06
CA GLY A 95 3.10 -0.48 17.36
C GLY A 95 3.42 0.99 17.61
N ALA A 96 3.18 1.45 18.85
CA ALA A 96 3.27 2.87 19.20
C ALA A 96 4.70 3.43 19.17
N GLU A 97 5.70 2.58 19.37
CA GLU A 97 7.12 2.97 19.37
C GLU A 97 7.79 2.75 18.00
N GLY A 98 7.06 2.20 17.03
CA GLY A 98 7.56 1.97 15.68
C GLY A 98 7.23 3.09 14.72
N HIS A 99 7.84 3.03 13.54
CA HIS A 99 7.69 4.06 12.50
C HIS A 99 7.61 3.43 11.10
N VAL A 100 6.78 4.01 10.25
CA VAL A 100 6.67 3.65 8.83
C VAL A 100 7.05 4.86 8.00
N THR A 101 8.03 4.70 7.11
CA THR A 101 8.33 5.68 6.05
C THR A 101 7.76 5.13 4.75
N THR A 102 6.84 5.84 4.12
CA THR A 102 6.22 5.43 2.85
C THR A 102 6.52 6.45 1.76
N LEU A 103 6.89 5.95 0.57
CA LEU A 103 7.31 6.77 -0.57
C LEU A 103 6.18 6.81 -1.61
N GLU A 104 5.69 7.99 -1.92
CA GLU A 104 4.59 8.18 -2.87
C GLU A 104 5.00 9.17 -3.97
N LEU A 105 4.71 8.83 -5.22
CA LEU A 105 5.04 9.69 -6.35
C LEU A 105 4.07 10.87 -6.47
N GLU A 106 2.79 10.60 -6.24
CA GLU A 106 1.69 11.52 -6.54
C GLU A 106 1.17 12.20 -5.27
N GLU A 107 1.18 13.52 -5.25
CA GLU A 107 0.68 14.33 -4.13
C GLU A 107 -0.79 14.02 -3.82
N GLN A 108 -1.62 13.81 -4.86
CA GLN A 108 -3.03 13.43 -4.70
C GLN A 108 -3.20 12.14 -3.90
N ASN A 109 -2.38 11.13 -4.16
CA ASN A 109 -2.41 9.86 -3.44
C ASN A 109 -2.00 10.07 -1.98
N ALA A 110 -0.93 10.84 -1.76
CA ALA A 110 -0.47 11.16 -0.41
C ALA A 110 -1.55 11.89 0.41
N ASP A 111 -2.30 12.80 -0.19
CA ASP A 111 -3.40 13.51 0.47
C ASP A 111 -4.54 12.56 0.88
N VAL A 112 -4.90 11.62 0.01
CA VAL A 112 -5.89 10.58 0.33
C VAL A 112 -5.40 9.71 1.47
N ALA A 113 -4.13 9.25 1.39
CA ALA A 113 -3.52 8.41 2.41
C ALA A 113 -3.47 9.10 3.78
N GLN A 114 -3.11 10.38 3.86
CA GLN A 114 -3.06 11.15 5.11
C GLN A 114 -4.43 11.20 5.82
N GLN A 115 -5.52 11.35 5.06
CA GLN A 115 -6.86 11.31 5.65
C GLN A 115 -7.17 9.93 6.24
N ASN A 116 -6.73 8.86 5.58
CA ASN A 116 -6.91 7.49 6.04
C ASN A 116 -6.05 7.19 7.27
N PHE A 117 -4.80 7.67 7.33
CA PHE A 117 -3.93 7.53 8.50
C PHE A 117 -4.54 8.22 9.73
N ALA A 118 -5.10 9.43 9.55
CA ALA A 118 -5.80 10.14 10.61
C ALA A 118 -7.04 9.36 11.08
N ARG A 119 -7.84 8.83 10.15
CA ARG A 119 -9.02 8.01 10.46
C ARG A 119 -8.66 6.73 11.20
N ALA A 120 -7.55 6.10 10.82
CA ALA A 120 -7.04 4.88 11.47
C ALA A 120 -6.32 5.13 12.80
N GLY A 121 -6.07 6.40 13.18
CA GLY A 121 -5.37 6.77 14.42
C GLY A 121 -3.89 6.35 14.42
N VAL A 122 -3.24 6.37 13.25
CA VAL A 122 -1.84 5.94 13.09
C VAL A 122 -0.95 7.02 12.44
N ALA A 123 -1.49 8.20 12.17
CA ALA A 123 -0.76 9.27 11.47
C ALA A 123 0.51 9.73 12.19
N ASP A 124 0.56 9.60 13.51
CA ASP A 124 1.69 9.99 14.38
C ASP A 124 2.96 9.12 14.18
N ARG A 125 2.82 7.96 13.54
CA ARG A 125 3.92 7.01 13.30
C ARG A 125 4.22 6.77 11.83
N ILE A 126 3.66 7.60 10.93
CA ILE A 126 3.85 7.48 9.50
C ILE A 126 4.46 8.76 8.94
N GLU A 127 5.55 8.63 8.21
CA GLU A 127 6.14 9.68 7.39
C GLU A 127 5.90 9.36 5.92
N THR A 128 5.26 10.28 5.19
CA THR A 128 5.07 10.15 3.74
C THR A 128 6.04 11.09 3.02
N LEU A 129 6.91 10.51 2.17
CA LEU A 129 7.85 11.25 1.32
C LEU A 129 7.29 11.30 -0.09
N VAL A 130 6.87 12.49 -0.52
CA VAL A 130 6.28 12.70 -1.86
C VAL A 130 7.38 13.01 -2.87
N GLY A 131 7.31 12.36 -4.02
CA GLY A 131 8.23 12.49 -5.14
C GLY A 131 8.78 11.16 -5.64
N PRO A 132 9.72 11.18 -6.61
CA PRO A 132 10.34 9.96 -7.12
C PRO A 132 10.98 9.15 -6.00
N ALA A 133 10.63 7.88 -5.89
CA ALA A 133 11.09 7.02 -4.80
C ALA A 133 12.62 6.87 -4.74
N GLY A 134 13.31 6.92 -5.91
CA GLY A 134 14.77 6.93 -5.97
C GLY A 134 15.37 8.14 -5.26
N ASP A 135 14.85 9.34 -5.52
CA ASP A 135 15.32 10.57 -4.89
C ASP A 135 15.09 10.56 -3.38
N SER A 136 13.93 10.03 -2.95
CA SER A 136 13.59 9.86 -1.53
C SER A 136 14.53 8.86 -0.85
N ALA A 137 14.84 7.74 -1.51
CA ALA A 137 15.77 6.74 -1.00
C ALA A 137 17.20 7.29 -0.89
N ASP A 138 17.67 8.01 -1.91
CA ASP A 138 18.99 8.67 -1.90
C ASP A 138 19.09 9.69 -0.77
N ARG A 139 18.01 10.45 -0.52
CA ARG A 139 17.94 11.39 0.59
C ARG A 139 18.04 10.68 1.94
N LEU A 140 17.27 9.60 2.16
CA LEU A 140 17.33 8.82 3.39
C LEU A 140 18.76 8.27 3.65
N ILE A 141 19.43 7.79 2.61
CA ILE A 141 20.81 7.32 2.71
C ILE A 141 21.76 8.48 3.07
N ALA A 142 21.63 9.63 2.41
CA ALA A 142 22.49 10.79 2.64
C ALA A 142 22.30 11.38 4.05
N GLU A 143 21.10 11.33 4.59
CA GLU A 143 20.77 11.78 5.95
C GLU A 143 21.18 10.77 7.02
N GLY A 144 21.65 9.59 6.63
CA GLY A 144 22.07 8.53 7.56
C GLY A 144 20.91 7.89 8.30
N ALA A 145 19.77 7.71 7.60
CA ALA A 145 18.62 7.04 8.19
C ALA A 145 19.03 5.69 8.80
N GLU A 146 18.50 5.37 9.96
CA GLU A 146 18.71 4.06 10.58
C GLU A 146 18.15 2.96 9.67
N PRO A 147 18.73 1.74 9.69
CA PRO A 147 18.25 0.62 8.88
C PRO A 147 16.76 0.31 9.12
N PHE A 148 16.10 -0.16 8.08
CA PHE A 148 14.76 -0.72 8.15
C PHE A 148 14.83 -2.24 8.38
N ASP A 149 13.75 -2.83 8.94
CA ASP A 149 13.66 -4.25 9.32
C ASP A 149 13.26 -5.20 8.19
#